data_7f36630947a3ab00128e0cba9c97f959
#
_entry.id   7f36630947a3ab00128e0cba9c97f959
#
_cell.length_a   1.000
_cell.length_b   1.000
_cell.length_c   1.000
_cell.angle_alpha   90.00
_cell.angle_beta   90.00
_cell.angle_gamma   90.00
#
_symmetry.space_group_name_H-M   'P 1'
#
loop_
_entity.id
_entity.type
_entity.pdbx_description
1 polymer ?
#
loop_
_entity_poly.entity_id
_entity_poly.type
_entity_poly.pdbx_seq_one_letter_code
_entity_poly.pdbx_strand_id
1 'polypeptide(L)'
;MMKKSIYKILFIVIIIAFLIIVVPSVLFTPAHVKSNMSIDNETPVKEQQIAGLFIEFENGTTEQEVKTILENSNIPVNYSIDYNTDISAGRNYAKVEKDKKTAVVDEFKKGEKIPEPDFPPDIKKGDYYIVVSSIGFEDENFLNVMKRNNLQVKMTTICYVSFGNEPKNWIPESEAIRIRNELEANEKVFIVNFDGVAY
;
A
#
# COMPACT_ATOMS: atom_id res chain seq x y z
N MET A 1 -47.04 25.10 0.51
CA MET A 1 -46.77 24.02 1.50
C MET A 1 -46.80 22.59 0.92
N MET A 2 -47.20 22.37 -0.32
CA MET A 2 -47.35 21.05 -0.96
C MET A 2 -46.05 20.39 -1.47
N LYS A 3 -45.01 21.12 -1.80
CA LYS A 3 -43.77 20.56 -2.41
C LYS A 3 -42.96 19.61 -1.49
N LYS A 4 -42.90 19.84 -0.17
CA LYS A 4 -42.17 18.98 0.76
C LYS A 4 -42.78 17.60 0.98
N SER A 5 -44.07 17.42 0.74
CA SER A 5 -44.74 16.12 0.91
C SER A 5 -44.45 15.19 -0.27
N ILE A 6 -44.33 15.72 -1.49
CA ILE A 6 -44.08 14.96 -2.71
C ILE A 6 -42.68 14.29 -2.65
N TYR A 7 -41.67 15.01 -2.17
CA TYR A 7 -40.31 14.46 -2.05
C TYR A 7 -40.22 13.34 -1.00
N LYS A 8 -40.98 13.41 0.08
CA LYS A 8 -41.05 12.31 1.07
C LYS A 8 -41.66 11.04 0.48
N ILE A 9 -42.71 11.18 -0.31
CA ILE A 9 -43.41 10.06 -0.94
C ILE A 9 -42.48 9.46 -2.02
N LEU A 10 -41.80 10.28 -2.82
CA LEU A 10 -40.84 9.79 -3.85
C LEU A 10 -39.67 9.04 -3.23
N PHE A 11 -39.14 9.49 -2.10
CA PHE A 11 -38.02 8.85 -1.39
C PHE A 11 -38.42 7.48 -0.82
N ILE A 12 -39.64 7.35 -0.28
CA ILE A 12 -40.18 6.08 0.23
C ILE A 12 -40.37 5.08 -0.92
N VAL A 13 -40.87 5.51 -2.07
CA VAL A 13 -41.05 4.65 -3.25
C VAL A 13 -39.73 4.12 -3.78
N ILE A 14 -38.68 4.93 -3.80
CA ILE A 14 -37.34 4.53 -4.22
C ILE A 14 -36.76 3.49 -3.28
N ILE A 15 -36.92 3.65 -1.96
CA ILE A 15 -36.42 2.67 -0.97
C ILE A 15 -37.16 1.32 -1.11
N ILE A 16 -38.48 1.35 -1.33
CA ILE A 16 -39.26 0.11 -1.52
C ILE A 16 -38.86 -0.58 -2.82
N ALA A 17 -38.64 0.16 -3.92
CA ALA A 17 -38.16 -0.40 -5.19
C ALA A 17 -36.76 -1.05 -5.04
N PHE A 18 -35.86 -0.47 -4.25
CA PHE A 18 -34.53 -1.02 -4.01
C PHE A 18 -34.58 -2.31 -3.17
N LEU A 19 -35.47 -2.40 -2.20
CA LEU A 19 -35.70 -3.60 -1.39
C LEU A 19 -36.25 -4.76 -2.22
N ILE A 20 -37.08 -4.51 -3.20
CA ILE A 20 -37.68 -5.54 -4.09
C ILE A 20 -36.64 -6.11 -5.05
N ILE A 21 -35.64 -5.32 -5.47
CA ILE A 21 -34.60 -5.76 -6.41
C ILE A 21 -33.47 -6.53 -5.70
N VAL A 22 -33.15 -6.22 -4.45
CA VAL A 22 -32.01 -6.81 -3.74
C VAL A 22 -32.38 -8.12 -3.03
N VAL A 23 -33.61 -8.28 -2.55
CA VAL A 23 -34.04 -9.46 -1.75
C VAL A 23 -34.19 -10.76 -2.55
N PRO A 24 -34.62 -10.77 -3.84
CA PRO A 24 -34.74 -12.02 -4.58
C PRO A 24 -33.41 -12.70 -4.93
N SER A 25 -32.30 -11.98 -4.92
CA SER A 25 -30.99 -12.53 -5.32
C SER A 25 -30.36 -13.45 -4.25
N VAL A 26 -30.87 -13.42 -3.03
CA VAL A 26 -30.30 -14.18 -1.90
C VAL A 26 -31.06 -15.51 -1.62
N LEU A 27 -32.24 -15.69 -2.22
CA LEU A 27 -33.11 -16.85 -1.88
C LEU A 27 -33.20 -17.97 -2.94
N PHE A 28 -32.50 -17.85 -4.06
CA PHE A 28 -32.41 -18.93 -5.04
C PHE A 28 -31.09 -19.69 -4.89
N THR A 29 -31.04 -20.60 -3.92
CA THR A 29 -30.11 -21.73 -3.94
C THR A 29 -30.73 -22.84 -4.79
N PRO A 30 -30.17 -23.18 -5.96
CA PRO A 30 -30.63 -24.39 -6.66
C PRO A 30 -30.21 -25.61 -5.85
N ALA A 31 -31.21 -26.47 -5.58
CA ALA A 31 -31.01 -27.74 -4.91
C ALA A 31 -30.06 -28.66 -5.71
N HIS A 32 -29.13 -29.22 -4.96
CA HIS A 32 -28.44 -30.49 -5.20
C HIS A 32 -28.29 -31.00 -6.65
N VAL A 33 -27.21 -30.61 -7.28
CA VAL A 33 -26.51 -31.52 -8.20
C VAL A 33 -25.43 -32.22 -7.37
N LYS A 34 -25.65 -33.49 -7.04
CA LYS A 34 -24.61 -34.41 -6.61
C LYS A 34 -23.69 -34.64 -7.84
N SER A 35 -22.74 -33.77 -8.11
CA SER A 35 -21.57 -34.17 -8.86
C SER A 35 -20.64 -34.86 -7.88
N ASN A 36 -20.32 -36.12 -8.13
CA ASN A 36 -19.17 -36.78 -7.55
C ASN A 36 -17.92 -36.05 -8.11
N MET A 37 -17.61 -34.87 -7.57
CA MET A 37 -16.32 -34.29 -7.68
C MET A 37 -15.40 -35.15 -6.80
N SER A 38 -14.54 -35.92 -7.44
CA SER A 38 -13.29 -36.37 -6.82
C SER A 38 -12.71 -35.17 -6.06
N ILE A 39 -12.53 -35.38 -4.77
CA ILE A 39 -11.71 -34.46 -3.95
C ILE A 39 -10.30 -34.65 -4.52
N ASP A 40 -9.97 -33.85 -5.53
CA ASP A 40 -8.57 -33.62 -5.85
C ASP A 40 -7.99 -33.09 -4.55
N ASN A 41 -7.04 -33.83 -3.99
CA ASN A 41 -6.20 -33.38 -2.89
C ASN A 41 -5.48 -32.13 -3.40
N GLU A 42 -6.10 -30.95 -3.27
CA GLU A 42 -5.39 -29.70 -3.44
C GLU A 42 -4.24 -29.73 -2.43
N THR A 43 -3.05 -29.96 -2.95
CA THR A 43 -1.83 -29.76 -2.17
C THR A 43 -1.97 -28.35 -1.59
N PRO A 44 -1.93 -28.19 -0.26
CA PRO A 44 -2.06 -26.86 0.34
C PRO A 44 -1.03 -25.95 -0.31
N VAL A 45 -1.51 -24.88 -0.94
CA VAL A 45 -0.62 -23.85 -1.53
C VAL A 45 0.25 -23.36 -0.40
N LYS A 46 1.54 -23.67 -0.48
CA LYS A 46 2.49 -23.29 0.57
C LYS A 46 2.62 -21.77 0.53
N GLU A 47 2.22 -21.12 1.61
CA GLU A 47 2.29 -19.66 1.72
C GLU A 47 3.75 -19.20 1.61
N GLN A 48 3.99 -18.11 0.87
CA GLN A 48 5.32 -17.53 0.73
C GLN A 48 5.85 -17.11 2.11
N GLN A 49 7.13 -17.34 2.33
CA GLN A 49 7.81 -16.95 3.57
C GLN A 49 8.63 -15.67 3.33
N ILE A 50 8.59 -14.77 4.29
CA ILE A 50 9.26 -13.47 4.24
C ILE A 50 10.43 -13.48 5.22
N ALA A 51 11.63 -13.27 4.70
CA ALA A 51 12.88 -13.28 5.46
C ALA A 51 13.22 -11.91 6.06
N GLY A 52 12.64 -10.84 5.54
CA GLY A 52 12.89 -9.48 6.02
C GLY A 52 12.00 -8.42 5.36
N LEU A 53 12.20 -7.18 5.77
CA LEU A 53 11.47 -6.03 5.27
C LEU A 53 12.45 -4.92 4.87
N PHE A 54 12.28 -4.35 3.68
CA PHE A 54 12.88 -3.08 3.29
C PHE A 54 11.89 -1.97 3.56
N ILE A 55 12.28 -1.01 4.40
CA ILE A 55 11.39 0.05 4.88
C ILE A 55 11.96 1.41 4.50
N GLU A 56 11.16 2.22 3.83
CA GLU A 56 11.49 3.59 3.47
C GLU A 56 10.77 4.58 4.39
N PHE A 57 11.54 5.45 5.00
CA PHE A 57 11.08 6.47 5.93
C PHE A 57 11.23 7.88 5.37
N GLU A 58 10.52 8.80 5.97
CA GLU A 58 10.73 10.24 5.77
C GLU A 58 12.18 10.62 6.06
N ASN A 59 12.72 11.52 5.25
CA ASN A 59 14.06 12.10 5.45
C ASN A 59 14.26 12.63 6.88
N GLY A 60 15.39 12.26 7.47
CA GLY A 60 15.74 12.68 8.82
C GLY A 60 15.09 11.84 9.94
N THR A 61 14.39 10.75 9.60
CA THR A 61 13.98 9.76 10.62
C THR A 61 15.23 9.13 11.24
N THR A 62 15.39 9.27 12.54
CA THR A 62 16.56 8.78 13.27
C THR A 62 16.45 7.29 13.57
N GLU A 63 17.59 6.62 13.82
CA GLU A 63 17.61 5.19 14.22
C GLU A 63 16.74 4.91 15.46
N GLN A 64 16.74 5.84 16.43
CA GLN A 64 15.90 5.71 17.63
C GLN A 64 14.40 5.75 17.29
N GLU A 65 14.00 6.62 16.36
CA GLU A 65 12.60 6.68 15.90
C GLU A 65 12.22 5.42 15.12
N VAL A 66 13.09 4.93 14.22
CA VAL A 66 12.89 3.66 13.50
C VAL A 66 12.66 2.54 14.49
N LYS A 67 13.54 2.40 15.51
CA LYS A 67 13.40 1.38 16.54
C LYS A 67 12.06 1.48 17.26
N THR A 68 11.66 2.68 17.66
CA THR A 68 10.37 2.90 18.34
C THR A 68 9.18 2.52 17.45
N ILE A 69 9.23 2.85 16.15
CA ILE A 69 8.18 2.49 15.17
C ILE A 69 8.07 0.96 15.05
N LEU A 70 9.21 0.27 14.93
CA LEU A 70 9.23 -1.20 14.81
C LEU A 70 8.74 -1.90 16.08
N GLU A 71 9.15 -1.43 17.26
CA GLU A 71 8.69 -1.96 18.55
C GLU A 71 7.16 -1.86 18.70
N ASN A 72 6.55 -0.81 18.16
CA ASN A 72 5.10 -0.61 18.20
C ASN A 72 4.32 -1.43 17.16
N SER A 73 4.99 -2.03 16.18
CA SER A 73 4.34 -2.81 15.11
C SER A 73 4.14 -4.30 15.43
N ASN A 74 4.44 -4.71 16.67
CA ASN A 74 4.21 -6.07 17.16
C ASN A 74 4.77 -7.18 16.23
N ILE A 75 6.02 -7.04 15.79
CA ILE A 75 6.69 -8.07 14.99
C ILE A 75 6.87 -9.33 15.86
N PRO A 76 6.33 -10.51 15.45
CA PRO A 76 6.21 -11.68 16.31
C PRO A 76 7.51 -12.48 16.48
N VAL A 77 8.56 -12.10 15.77
CA VAL A 77 9.86 -12.78 15.76
C VAL A 77 10.99 -11.83 16.15
N ASN A 78 12.13 -12.39 16.55
CA ASN A 78 13.33 -11.60 16.74
C ASN A 78 13.84 -11.07 15.40
N TYR A 79 14.31 -9.84 15.39
CA TYR A 79 14.83 -9.18 14.20
C TYR A 79 16.09 -8.37 14.51
N SER A 80 16.87 -8.13 13.48
CA SER A 80 17.95 -7.13 13.49
C SER A 80 17.63 -6.01 12.49
N ILE A 81 18.17 -4.82 12.74
CA ILE A 81 17.99 -3.65 11.88
C ILE A 81 19.34 -3.31 11.28
N ASP A 82 19.39 -3.21 9.95
CA ASP A 82 20.54 -2.70 9.22
C ASP A 82 20.17 -1.35 8.59
N TYR A 83 20.87 -0.29 9.01
CA TYR A 83 20.71 1.08 8.52
C TYR A 83 21.65 1.42 7.36
N ASN A 84 22.62 0.55 7.06
CA ASN A 84 23.67 0.78 6.06
C ASN A 84 23.61 -0.29 4.95
N THR A 85 22.44 -0.53 4.39
CA THR A 85 22.36 -1.44 3.26
C THR A 85 22.97 -0.80 2.01
N ASP A 86 23.72 -1.58 1.22
CA ASP A 86 24.21 -1.14 -0.11
C ASP A 86 23.07 -0.82 -1.10
N ILE A 87 21.84 -1.19 -0.76
CA ILE A 87 20.58 -0.80 -1.42
C ILE A 87 20.21 0.63 -1.03
N SER A 88 21.04 1.30 -0.28
CA SER A 88 20.85 2.55 0.44
C SER A 88 20.91 3.82 -0.40
N ALA A 89 20.84 3.75 -1.70
CA ALA A 89 20.44 4.93 -2.45
C ALA A 89 18.94 5.14 -2.21
N GLY A 90 18.59 5.82 -1.13
CA GLY A 90 17.23 6.24 -0.87
C GLY A 90 16.64 6.87 -2.12
N ARG A 91 15.33 6.74 -2.32
CA ARG A 91 14.67 7.35 -3.47
C ARG A 91 14.37 8.81 -3.20
N ASN A 92 14.43 9.62 -4.24
CA ASN A 92 13.94 10.98 -4.16
C ASN A 92 12.43 10.97 -3.92
N TYR A 93 11.94 11.88 -3.08
CA TYR A 93 10.52 12.10 -2.88
C TYR A 93 10.18 13.58 -2.71
N ALA A 94 8.92 13.92 -2.92
CA ALA A 94 8.36 15.21 -2.59
C ALA A 94 7.02 15.06 -1.86
N LYS A 95 6.73 16.00 -0.95
CA LYS A 95 5.41 16.16 -0.35
C LYS A 95 4.59 17.09 -1.22
N VAL A 96 3.46 16.61 -1.73
CA VAL A 96 2.57 17.33 -2.63
C VAL A 96 1.25 17.59 -1.92
N GLU A 97 0.83 18.84 -1.83
CA GLU A 97 -0.47 19.22 -1.30
C GLU A 97 -1.60 18.59 -2.13
N LYS A 98 -2.71 18.25 -1.48
CA LYS A 98 -3.81 17.52 -2.09
C LYS A 98 -4.36 18.19 -3.36
N ASP A 99 -4.47 19.50 -3.38
CA ASP A 99 -4.95 20.30 -4.50
C ASP A 99 -4.00 20.32 -5.71
N LYS A 100 -2.70 20.15 -5.48
CA LYS A 100 -1.66 20.14 -6.51
C LYS A 100 -1.39 18.74 -7.09
N LYS A 101 -1.86 17.66 -6.43
CA LYS A 101 -1.55 16.28 -6.82
C LYS A 101 -1.86 16.01 -8.29
N THR A 102 -3.08 16.31 -8.74
CA THR A 102 -3.51 16.02 -10.11
C THR A 102 -2.61 16.71 -11.14
N ALA A 103 -2.26 17.98 -10.91
CA ALA A 103 -1.39 18.72 -11.84
C ALA A 103 0.00 18.10 -11.92
N VAL A 104 0.60 17.71 -10.79
CA VAL A 104 1.91 17.05 -10.74
C VAL A 104 1.88 15.70 -11.44
N VAL A 105 0.86 14.87 -11.17
CA VAL A 105 0.67 13.55 -11.81
C VAL A 105 0.51 13.69 -13.33
N ASP A 106 -0.28 14.67 -13.79
CA ASP A 106 -0.49 14.90 -15.22
C ASP A 106 0.79 15.37 -15.94
N GLU A 107 1.69 16.07 -15.25
CA GLU A 107 2.98 16.42 -15.82
C GLU A 107 3.89 15.21 -16.03
N PHE A 108 3.91 14.25 -15.10
CA PHE A 108 4.63 12.99 -15.29
C PHE A 108 4.12 12.23 -16.51
N LYS A 109 2.80 12.15 -16.68
CA LYS A 109 2.15 11.46 -17.82
C LYS A 109 2.45 12.10 -19.17
N LYS A 110 2.77 13.40 -19.20
CA LYS A 110 3.11 14.12 -20.46
C LYS A 110 4.54 13.87 -20.94
N GLY A 111 5.45 13.55 -20.02
CA GLY A 111 6.89 13.46 -20.31
C GLY A 111 7.34 12.11 -20.83
N GLU A 112 6.66 11.03 -20.53
CA GLU A 112 7.06 9.68 -20.91
C GLU A 112 5.83 8.79 -21.17
N LYS A 113 5.99 7.85 -22.11
CA LYS A 113 5.13 6.66 -22.19
C LYS A 113 5.52 5.71 -21.04
N ILE A 114 5.23 6.11 -19.80
CA ILE A 114 5.39 5.21 -18.67
C ILE A 114 4.25 4.20 -18.76
N PRO A 115 4.52 2.90 -18.92
CA PRO A 115 3.47 1.90 -18.85
C PRO A 115 2.80 2.01 -17.47
N GLU A 116 1.48 2.17 -17.38
CA GLU A 116 0.78 1.86 -16.14
C GLU A 116 1.10 0.39 -15.81
N PRO A 117 1.88 0.09 -14.85
CA PRO A 117 1.71 0.15 -13.41
C PRO A 117 2.88 0.79 -12.66
N ASP A 118 3.86 1.39 -13.35
CA ASP A 118 5.08 1.90 -12.70
C ASP A 118 4.91 3.33 -12.13
N PHE A 119 3.70 3.83 -12.07
CA PHE A 119 3.45 5.09 -11.38
C PHE A 119 3.61 4.85 -9.87
N PRO A 120 4.37 5.71 -9.15
CA PRO A 120 4.54 5.52 -7.72
C PRO A 120 3.18 5.43 -7.03
N PRO A 121 3.02 4.48 -6.10
CA PRO A 121 1.76 4.29 -5.41
C PRO A 121 1.30 5.60 -4.75
N ASP A 122 0.00 5.81 -4.71
CA ASP A 122 -0.62 6.97 -4.05
C ASP A 122 -0.43 6.87 -2.53
N ILE A 123 0.74 7.27 -2.04
CA ILE A 123 1.04 7.27 -0.60
C ILE A 123 0.47 8.54 0.00
N LYS A 124 -0.63 8.41 0.74
CA LYS A 124 -1.23 9.51 1.45
C LYS A 124 -0.74 9.55 2.90
N LYS A 125 -0.19 10.70 3.33
CA LYS A 125 0.26 10.96 4.71
C LYS A 125 -0.32 12.29 5.20
N GLY A 126 -1.30 12.20 6.10
CA GLY A 126 -2.02 13.39 6.57
C GLY A 126 -2.68 14.17 5.42
N ASP A 127 -2.30 15.43 5.28
CA ASP A 127 -2.79 16.33 4.24
C ASP A 127 -1.97 16.32 2.94
N TYR A 128 -0.92 15.49 2.88
CA TYR A 128 0.00 15.41 1.74
C TYR A 128 -0.09 14.08 1.02
N TYR A 129 0.27 14.11 -0.24
CA TYR A 129 0.66 12.95 -1.02
C TYR A 129 2.17 12.88 -1.12
N ILE A 130 2.73 11.70 -0.92
CA ILE A 130 4.15 11.45 -1.11
C ILE A 130 4.34 10.93 -2.52
N VAL A 131 5.04 11.67 -3.34
CA VAL A 131 5.43 11.24 -4.69
C VAL A 131 6.88 10.81 -4.63
N VAL A 132 7.15 9.55 -4.94
CA VAL A 132 8.50 8.95 -4.86
C VAL A 132 9.00 8.66 -6.27
N SER A 133 10.27 8.92 -6.53
CA SER A 133 10.92 8.58 -7.80
C SER A 133 10.95 7.06 -8.02
N SER A 134 10.72 6.61 -9.26
CA SER A 134 10.75 5.19 -9.62
C SER A 134 12.16 4.66 -9.88
N ILE A 135 13.13 5.53 -10.22
CA ILE A 135 14.47 5.16 -10.74
C ILE A 135 15.59 5.63 -9.79
N GLY A 136 15.34 5.71 -8.47
CA GLY A 136 16.37 6.13 -7.53
C GLY A 136 16.66 7.64 -7.55
N PHE A 137 17.90 8.06 -7.22
CA PHE A 137 18.23 9.47 -7.02
C PHE A 137 18.56 10.26 -8.31
N GLU A 138 18.82 9.58 -9.42
CA GLU A 138 19.19 10.19 -10.71
C GLU A 138 18.00 10.37 -11.67
N ASP A 139 16.78 10.30 -11.17
CA ASP A 139 15.56 10.48 -11.99
C ASP A 139 15.41 11.95 -12.41
N GLU A 140 16.03 12.31 -13.55
CA GLU A 140 15.97 13.68 -14.08
C GLU A 140 14.53 14.11 -14.40
N ASN A 141 13.67 13.21 -14.84
CA ASN A 141 12.28 13.56 -15.13
C ASN A 141 11.55 13.94 -13.84
N PHE A 142 11.72 13.13 -12.78
CA PHE A 142 11.19 13.44 -11.46
C PHE A 142 11.69 14.82 -10.98
N LEU A 143 13.00 15.03 -11.00
CA LEU A 143 13.60 16.30 -10.55
C LEU A 143 13.09 17.51 -11.32
N ASN A 144 12.93 17.39 -12.64
CA ASN A 144 12.41 18.45 -13.48
C ASN A 144 10.94 18.76 -13.22
N VAL A 145 10.08 17.73 -13.02
CA VAL A 145 8.67 17.92 -12.65
C VAL A 145 8.57 18.61 -11.29
N MET A 146 9.32 18.15 -10.28
CA MET A 146 9.32 18.77 -8.96
C MET A 146 9.76 20.23 -9.01
N LYS A 147 10.82 20.54 -9.77
CA LYS A 147 11.32 21.90 -9.94
C LYS A 147 10.29 22.83 -10.60
N ARG A 148 9.61 22.38 -11.67
CA ARG A 148 8.57 23.18 -12.33
C ARG A 148 7.39 23.49 -11.42
N ASN A 149 7.07 22.58 -10.50
CA ASN A 149 5.99 22.76 -9.52
C ASN A 149 6.45 23.43 -8.22
N ASN A 150 7.69 23.89 -8.15
CA ASN A 150 8.29 24.51 -6.96
C ASN A 150 8.17 23.62 -5.71
N LEU A 151 8.38 22.31 -5.88
CA LEU A 151 8.33 21.31 -4.82
C LEU A 151 9.74 20.98 -4.33
N GLN A 152 9.90 20.86 -3.01
CA GLN A 152 11.16 20.46 -2.41
C GLN A 152 11.35 18.95 -2.54
N VAL A 153 12.46 18.54 -3.14
CA VAL A 153 12.89 17.13 -3.20
C VAL A 153 13.74 16.80 -1.99
N LYS A 154 13.49 15.63 -1.41
CA LYS A 154 14.27 15.03 -0.33
C LYS A 154 14.56 13.57 -0.68
N MET A 155 15.52 12.95 0.00
CA MET A 155 15.77 11.50 -0.10
C MET A 155 15.11 10.77 1.04
N THR A 156 14.57 9.58 0.79
CA THR A 156 14.09 8.68 1.84
C THR A 156 15.26 8.14 2.68
N THR A 157 14.99 7.84 3.95
CA THR A 157 15.87 7.03 4.78
C THR A 157 15.42 5.58 4.66
N ILE A 158 16.35 4.64 4.42
CA ILE A 158 16.03 3.22 4.28
C ILE A 158 16.65 2.43 5.42
N CYS A 159 15.93 1.41 5.90
CA CYS A 159 16.53 0.35 6.68
C CYS A 159 16.06 -1.03 6.19
N TYR A 160 16.86 -2.05 6.47
CA TYR A 160 16.49 -3.44 6.29
C TYR A 160 16.28 -4.10 7.65
N VAL A 161 15.11 -4.70 7.83
CA VAL A 161 14.74 -5.50 9.00
C VAL A 161 14.89 -6.95 8.64
N SER A 162 15.87 -7.65 9.20
CA SER A 162 16.13 -9.07 8.94
C SER A 162 15.53 -9.94 10.03
N PHE A 163 14.79 -10.97 9.63
CA PHE A 163 14.31 -12.03 10.54
C PHE A 163 15.35 -13.16 10.71
N GLY A 164 16.52 -13.00 10.10
CA GLY A 164 17.64 -13.97 10.16
C GLY A 164 17.64 -14.95 8.99
N ASN A 165 18.72 -15.74 8.92
CA ASN A 165 19.00 -16.60 7.76
C ASN A 165 18.31 -17.98 7.84
N GLU A 166 17.67 -18.31 8.96
CA GLU A 166 17.05 -19.62 9.14
C GLU A 166 15.54 -19.56 8.86
N PRO A 167 14.99 -20.47 8.02
CA PRO A 167 13.57 -20.48 7.65
C PRO A 167 12.59 -20.51 8.83
N LYS A 168 13.01 -21.06 9.97
CA LYS A 168 12.18 -21.08 11.19
C LYS A 168 11.89 -19.71 11.79
N ASN A 169 12.69 -18.69 11.42
CA ASN A 169 12.55 -17.33 11.89
C ASN A 169 11.71 -16.45 10.93
N TRP A 170 11.45 -16.97 9.72
CA TRP A 170 10.71 -16.23 8.72
C TRP A 170 9.22 -16.22 9.04
N ILE A 171 8.52 -15.22 8.55
CA ILE A 171 7.09 -15.05 8.80
C ILE A 171 6.27 -15.34 7.54
N PRO A 172 5.02 -15.84 7.69
CA PRO A 172 4.11 -16.00 6.56
C PRO A 172 3.81 -14.65 5.89
N GLU A 173 3.57 -14.66 4.59
CA GLU A 173 3.23 -13.43 3.83
C GLU A 173 2.00 -12.70 4.41
N SER A 174 1.00 -13.43 4.87
CA SER A 174 -0.19 -12.86 5.54
C SER A 174 0.18 -12.02 6.76
N GLU A 175 1.14 -12.50 7.56
CA GLU A 175 1.64 -11.78 8.72
C GLU A 175 2.49 -10.57 8.32
N ALA A 176 3.32 -10.71 7.28
CA ALA A 176 4.09 -9.60 6.73
C ALA A 176 3.17 -8.48 6.20
N ILE A 177 2.04 -8.83 5.57
CA ILE A 177 1.02 -7.87 5.13
C ILE A 177 0.41 -7.12 6.32
N ARG A 178 0.11 -7.82 7.43
CA ARG A 178 -0.38 -7.18 8.66
C ARG A 178 0.64 -6.14 9.18
N ILE A 179 1.90 -6.56 9.32
CA ILE A 179 2.99 -5.69 9.79
C ILE A 179 3.18 -4.49 8.85
N ARG A 180 3.18 -4.71 7.54
CA ARG A 180 3.25 -3.61 6.56
C ARG A 180 2.15 -2.59 6.78
N ASN A 181 0.90 -3.04 6.93
CA ASN A 181 -0.23 -2.14 7.12
C ASN A 181 -0.11 -1.32 8.42
N GLU A 182 0.39 -1.91 9.49
CA GLU A 182 0.65 -1.22 10.75
C GLU A 182 1.80 -0.21 10.62
N LEU A 183 2.89 -0.59 9.97
CA LEU A 183 4.02 0.29 9.71
C LEU A 183 3.63 1.46 8.82
N GLU A 184 2.95 1.19 7.70
CA GLU A 184 2.51 2.23 6.76
C GLU A 184 1.41 3.13 7.30
N ALA A 185 0.75 2.79 8.41
CA ALA A 185 -0.14 3.70 9.14
C ALA A 185 0.64 4.84 9.84
N ASN A 186 1.94 4.64 10.12
CA ASN A 186 2.78 5.69 10.67
C ASN A 186 3.11 6.75 9.61
N GLU A 187 3.00 8.04 9.97
CA GLU A 187 3.21 9.15 9.02
C GLU A 187 4.63 9.22 8.45
N LYS A 188 5.63 8.71 9.19
CA LYS A 188 7.03 8.69 8.76
C LYS A 188 7.41 7.49 7.89
N VAL A 189 6.60 6.44 7.85
CA VAL A 189 6.84 5.24 7.03
C VAL A 189 6.15 5.42 5.69
N PHE A 190 6.89 5.40 4.59
CA PHE A 190 6.33 5.60 3.26
C PHE A 190 6.01 4.28 2.56
N ILE A 191 6.96 3.36 2.55
CA ILE A 191 6.86 2.09 1.81
C ILE A 191 7.48 0.98 2.62
N VAL A 192 6.84 -0.19 2.59
CA VAL A 192 7.37 -1.43 3.13
C VAL A 192 7.35 -2.50 2.04
N ASN A 193 8.52 -2.97 1.62
CA ASN A 193 8.69 -4.05 0.66
C ASN A 193 9.15 -5.32 1.37
N PHE A 194 8.75 -6.48 0.85
CA PHE A 194 9.09 -7.78 1.41
C PHE A 194 10.34 -8.36 0.76
N ASP A 195 11.23 -8.90 1.58
CA ASP A 195 12.28 -9.83 1.16
C ASP A 195 11.68 -11.25 1.20
N GLY A 196 11.07 -11.65 0.09
CA GLY A 196 10.36 -12.91 -0.04
C GLY A 196 11.26 -14.01 -0.57
N VAL A 197 11.17 -15.21 0.03
CA VAL A 197 11.83 -16.42 -0.45
C VAL A 197 10.76 -17.35 -1.04
N ALA A 198 10.88 -17.61 -2.35
CA ALA A 198 10.07 -18.64 -3.01
C ALA A 198 10.68 -20.02 -2.72
N TYR A 199 9.85 -21.00 -2.31
CA TYR A 199 10.20 -22.41 -2.19
C TYR A 199 9.61 -23.23 -3.32
#